data_5d07a272b5bc5a3b6c22dbb4e5c95ac2
#
_entry.id   5d07a272b5bc5a3b6c22dbb4e5c95ac2
#
_cell.length_a   1.000
_cell.length_b   1.000
_cell.length_c   1.000
_cell.angle_alpha   90.00
_cell.angle_beta   90.00
_cell.angle_gamma   90.00
#
_symmetry.space_group_name_H-M   'P 1'
#
loop_
_entity.id
_entity.type
_entity.pdbx_description
1 polymer ?
#
loop_
_entity_poly.entity_id
_entity_poly.type
_entity_poly.pdbx_seq_one_letter_code
_entity_poly.pdbx_strand_id
1 'polypeptide(L)'
;MCLIVLSLNPKSDYKLVLTSNRDEFYERPTESMHWWDSSPRVLAGKDKNFDGTWMALSEKGKFAAVTNVREFTSLSTQKKSLENLASRGDLVKDFVLSNYSASEYLNEIDCLNYQGFNLILFDGTDGLICSNRGFEKKLTQGETYACLLYTSDAADEKRC
;
A
#
# COMPACT_ATOMS: atom_id res chain seq x y z
N MET A 1 1.30 9.37 -12.05
CA MET A 1 1.56 7.90 -11.92
C MET A 1 2.29 7.67 -10.60
N CYS A 2 1.75 6.82 -9.72
CA CYS A 2 2.45 6.45 -8.49
C CYS A 2 3.40 5.28 -8.80
N LEU A 3 4.63 5.39 -8.33
CA LEU A 3 5.64 4.35 -8.43
C LEU A 3 6.22 4.13 -7.02
N ILE A 4 6.36 2.89 -6.62
CA ILE A 4 7.09 2.50 -5.43
C ILE A 4 8.16 1.50 -5.86
N VAL A 5 9.41 1.80 -5.52
CA VAL A 5 10.54 0.87 -5.67
C VAL A 5 11.05 0.56 -4.27
N LEU A 6 11.20 -0.71 -3.96
CA LEU A 6 11.65 -1.15 -2.65
C LEU A 6 12.65 -2.31 -2.76
N SER A 7 13.56 -2.39 -1.79
CA SER A 7 14.50 -3.49 -1.64
C SER A 7 14.58 -3.91 -0.19
N LEU A 8 14.49 -5.23 0.05
CA LEU A 8 14.85 -5.83 1.32
C LEU A 8 16.34 -6.13 1.29
N ASN A 9 17.13 -5.41 2.08
CA ASN A 9 18.57 -5.59 2.08
C ASN A 9 19.11 -5.99 3.48
N PRO A 10 19.15 -7.27 3.79
CA PRO A 10 19.58 -7.76 5.10
C PRO A 10 21.08 -7.63 5.36
N LYS A 11 21.88 -7.30 4.33
CA LYS A 11 23.34 -7.12 4.45
C LYS A 11 23.76 -5.69 4.71
N SER A 12 22.81 -4.75 4.69
CA SER A 12 23.04 -3.34 5.01
C SER A 12 22.51 -3.01 6.40
N ASP A 13 22.81 -1.83 6.89
CA ASP A 13 22.25 -1.29 8.13
C ASP A 13 20.73 -1.02 8.03
N TYR A 14 20.20 -1.14 6.82
CA TYR A 14 18.77 -0.91 6.53
C TYR A 14 18.06 -2.22 6.21
N LYS A 15 16.98 -2.51 6.93
CA LYS A 15 16.12 -3.67 6.65
C LYS A 15 15.27 -3.48 5.40
N LEU A 16 14.87 -2.26 5.14
CA LEU A 16 14.06 -1.87 4.00
C LEU A 16 14.57 -0.54 3.45
N VAL A 17 14.82 -0.48 2.16
CA VAL A 17 15.08 0.76 1.42
C VAL A 17 13.95 0.97 0.43
N LEU A 18 13.39 2.17 0.42
CA LEU A 18 12.24 2.48 -0.43
C LEU A 18 12.41 3.88 -1.03
N THR A 19 12.00 4.00 -2.30
CA THR A 19 11.76 5.29 -2.96
C THR A 19 10.41 5.27 -3.63
N SER A 20 9.69 6.38 -3.60
CA SER A 20 8.38 6.50 -4.20
C SER A 20 8.08 7.91 -4.66
N ASN A 21 7.15 8.03 -5.61
CA ASN A 21 6.45 9.28 -5.89
C ASN A 21 4.95 9.08 -5.71
N ARG A 22 4.25 10.15 -5.34
CA ARG A 22 2.79 10.21 -5.31
C ARG A 22 2.33 11.16 -6.42
N ASP A 23 1.40 10.69 -7.22
CA ASP A 23 0.72 11.46 -8.26
C ASP A 23 -0.76 11.59 -7.88
N GLU A 24 -1.16 12.77 -7.46
CA GLU A 24 -2.51 13.06 -6.96
C GLU A 24 -2.95 14.46 -7.39
N PHE A 25 -4.25 14.72 -7.40
CA PHE A 25 -4.80 16.03 -7.71
C PHE A 25 -4.37 17.08 -6.67
N TYR A 26 -4.00 18.28 -7.12
CA TYR A 26 -3.54 19.36 -6.24
C TYR A 26 -4.60 19.80 -5.23
N GLU A 27 -5.88 19.70 -5.62
CA GLU A 27 -7.02 20.06 -4.78
C GLU A 27 -7.28 19.06 -3.63
N ARG A 28 -6.64 17.86 -3.64
CA ARG A 28 -6.82 16.90 -2.58
C ARG A 28 -6.04 17.29 -1.33
N PRO A 29 -6.72 17.71 -0.25
CA PRO A 29 -6.04 18.21 0.93
C PRO A 29 -5.30 17.09 1.63
N THR A 30 -4.01 17.28 1.82
CA THR A 30 -3.12 16.31 2.48
C THR A 30 -2.22 17.01 3.48
N GLU A 31 -1.80 16.30 4.52
CA GLU A 31 -0.71 16.70 5.40
C GLU A 31 0.58 16.02 4.96
N SER A 32 1.68 16.76 5.04
CA SER A 32 3.02 16.20 4.82
C SER A 32 3.35 15.17 5.88
N MET A 33 4.34 14.33 5.59
CA MET A 33 4.77 13.26 6.50
C MET A 33 5.18 13.83 7.87
N HIS A 34 4.58 13.29 8.92
CA HIS A 34 4.85 13.64 10.31
C HIS A 34 4.54 12.44 11.22
N TRP A 35 4.99 12.51 12.47
CA TRP A 35 4.63 11.52 13.48
C TRP A 35 3.20 11.76 13.97
N TRP A 36 2.34 10.76 13.81
CA TRP A 36 1.01 10.77 14.38
C TRP A 36 1.06 10.46 15.87
N ASP A 37 0.19 11.12 16.63
CA ASP A 37 -0.01 10.84 18.06
C ASP A 37 -0.92 9.60 18.23
N SER A 38 -0.34 8.43 17.97
CA SER A 38 -0.98 7.11 18.03
C SER A 38 -0.12 6.15 18.86
N SER A 39 -0.66 5.01 19.23
CA SER A 39 0.07 3.95 19.94
C SER A 39 -0.08 2.62 19.18
N PRO A 40 0.97 2.13 18.51
CA PRO A 40 2.31 2.73 18.33
C PRO A 40 2.25 4.03 17.52
N ARG A 41 3.29 4.89 17.64
CA ARG A 41 3.42 6.08 16.80
C ARG A 41 3.67 5.68 15.35
N VAL A 42 3.09 6.44 14.44
CA VAL A 42 3.16 6.21 13.00
C VAL A 42 3.73 7.42 12.30
N LEU A 43 4.74 7.23 11.45
CA LEU A 43 5.28 8.23 10.54
C LEU A 43 4.58 8.10 9.19
N ALA A 44 3.74 9.08 8.83
CA ALA A 44 2.97 9.07 7.59
C ALA A 44 2.52 10.47 7.19
N GLY A 45 2.22 10.66 5.90
CA GLY A 45 1.35 11.74 5.45
C GLY A 45 -0.11 11.40 5.75
N LYS A 46 -0.99 12.40 5.74
CA LYS A 46 -2.40 12.20 6.06
C LYS A 46 -3.32 12.72 4.97
N ASP A 47 -4.26 11.91 4.54
CA ASP A 47 -5.35 12.31 3.66
C ASP A 47 -6.46 12.95 4.51
N LYS A 48 -6.74 14.24 4.29
CA LYS A 48 -7.73 14.96 5.11
C LYS A 48 -9.18 14.63 4.76
N ASN A 49 -9.42 14.03 3.59
CA ASN A 49 -10.78 13.65 3.19
C ASN A 49 -11.24 12.34 3.82
N PHE A 50 -10.30 11.40 4.03
CA PHE A 50 -10.61 10.03 4.45
C PHE A 50 -9.88 9.59 5.72
N ASP A 51 -9.07 10.46 6.32
CA ASP A 51 -8.31 10.20 7.56
C ASP A 51 -7.34 8.99 7.48
N GLY A 52 -7.03 8.55 6.28
CA GLY A 52 -6.11 7.45 5.97
C GLY A 52 -4.77 7.93 5.45
N THR A 53 -3.96 6.98 4.99
CA THR A 53 -2.67 7.27 4.36
C THR A 53 -2.37 6.28 3.26
N TRP A 54 -1.49 6.66 2.33
CA TRP A 54 -1.03 5.80 1.23
C TRP A 54 0.29 5.10 1.53
N MET A 55 1.04 5.56 2.56
CA MET A 55 2.32 4.99 2.99
C MET A 55 2.57 5.36 4.44
N ALA A 56 2.98 4.39 5.25
CA ALA A 56 3.21 4.57 6.67
C ALA A 56 4.32 3.66 7.20
N LEU A 57 5.04 4.16 8.19
CA LEU A 57 6.02 3.44 9.00
C LEU A 57 5.64 3.57 10.48
N SER A 58 5.52 2.44 11.15
CA SER A 58 5.33 2.39 12.60
C SER A 58 6.67 2.44 13.34
N GLU A 59 6.70 3.02 14.53
CA GLU A 59 7.89 2.98 15.42
C GLU A 59 8.33 1.55 15.79
N LYS A 60 7.43 0.56 15.64
CA LYS A 60 7.74 -0.88 15.79
C LYS A 60 8.42 -1.49 14.55
N GLY A 61 8.69 -0.71 13.51
CA GLY A 61 9.34 -1.15 12.28
C GLY A 61 8.41 -1.79 11.26
N LYS A 62 7.08 -1.74 11.44
CA LYS A 62 6.12 -2.15 10.41
C LYS A 62 5.98 -1.07 9.36
N PHE A 63 5.92 -1.48 8.10
CA PHE A 63 5.73 -0.59 6.96
C PHE A 63 4.61 -1.09 6.07
N ALA A 64 3.79 -0.18 5.57
CA ALA A 64 2.83 -0.46 4.51
C ALA A 64 2.73 0.68 3.51
N ALA A 65 2.38 0.32 2.28
CA ALA A 65 2.06 1.28 1.23
C ALA A 65 1.02 0.71 0.27
N VAL A 66 0.17 1.57 -0.28
CA VAL A 66 -0.87 1.19 -1.23
C VAL A 66 -0.78 2.03 -2.50
N THR A 67 -0.93 1.38 -3.65
CA THR A 67 -1.16 2.05 -4.93
C THR A 67 -2.53 1.67 -5.47
N ASN A 68 -3.15 2.60 -6.18
CA ASN A 68 -4.45 2.38 -6.81
C ASN A 68 -4.27 1.55 -8.09
N VAL A 69 -5.16 0.59 -8.33
CA VAL A 69 -5.29 -0.04 -9.65
C VAL A 69 -6.39 0.71 -10.40
N ARG A 70 -6.06 1.29 -11.56
CA ARG A 70 -7.07 1.94 -12.43
C ARG A 70 -7.73 0.88 -13.31
N GLU A 71 -9.04 0.79 -13.19
CA GLU A 71 -9.87 -0.05 -14.05
C GLU A 71 -10.41 0.79 -15.20
N PHE A 72 -10.10 0.40 -16.43
CA PHE A 72 -10.72 0.97 -17.62
C PHE A 72 -12.08 0.28 -17.85
N THR A 73 -13.08 0.63 -17.06
CA THR A 73 -14.44 0.14 -17.27
C THR A 73 -15.32 1.26 -17.80
N SER A 74 -16.21 0.93 -18.73
CA SER A 74 -17.13 1.88 -19.34
C SER A 74 -17.96 2.61 -18.28
N LEU A 75 -18.02 3.92 -18.41
CA LEU A 75 -18.53 4.91 -17.45
C LEU A 75 -20.01 4.72 -17.01
N SER A 76 -20.76 3.80 -17.58
CA SER A 76 -22.21 3.76 -17.38
C SER A 76 -22.70 2.79 -16.27
N THR A 77 -21.91 1.82 -15.87
CA THR A 77 -22.37 0.76 -14.94
C THR A 77 -21.85 0.90 -13.51
N GLN A 78 -20.82 1.72 -13.27
CA GLN A 78 -20.07 1.71 -12.01
C GLN A 78 -20.46 2.75 -10.96
N LYS A 79 -21.17 3.83 -11.31
CA LYS A 79 -21.44 4.90 -10.33
C LYS A 79 -22.22 4.44 -9.10
N LYS A 80 -23.06 3.42 -9.22
CA LYS A 80 -23.92 2.93 -8.11
C LYS A 80 -23.23 1.94 -7.15
N SER A 81 -22.17 1.26 -7.56
CA SER A 81 -21.47 0.28 -6.70
C SER A 81 -20.29 0.85 -5.92
N LEU A 82 -19.85 2.08 -6.21
CA LEU A 82 -18.66 2.70 -5.62
C LEU A 82 -18.95 3.50 -4.36
N GLU A 83 -20.20 3.84 -4.07
CA GLU A 83 -20.57 4.78 -2.99
C GLU A 83 -20.40 4.23 -1.57
N ASN A 84 -20.14 2.90 -1.41
CA ASN A 84 -20.01 2.26 -0.10
C ASN A 84 -18.66 1.56 0.12
N LEU A 85 -17.66 1.78 -0.73
CA LEU A 85 -16.38 1.11 -0.58
C LEU A 85 -15.48 1.85 0.44
N ALA A 86 -14.75 1.05 1.22
CA ALA A 86 -13.79 1.55 2.20
C ALA A 86 -12.59 2.25 1.53
N SER A 87 -11.97 3.16 2.26
CA SER A 87 -10.76 3.83 1.81
C SER A 87 -9.58 2.87 1.79
N ARG A 88 -8.89 2.76 0.65
CA ARG A 88 -7.64 1.97 0.57
C ARG A 88 -6.55 2.46 1.52
N GLY A 89 -6.62 3.73 1.93
CA GLY A 89 -5.72 4.29 2.93
C GLY A 89 -5.88 3.66 4.32
N ASP A 90 -7.04 3.09 4.62
CA ASP A 90 -7.27 2.37 5.88
C ASP A 90 -6.46 1.07 5.92
N LEU A 91 -6.29 0.37 4.79
CA LEU A 91 -5.45 -0.83 4.72
C LEU A 91 -4.02 -0.58 5.23
N VAL A 92 -3.45 0.58 4.90
CA VAL A 92 -2.11 0.97 5.35
C VAL A 92 -2.12 1.32 6.84
N LYS A 93 -3.04 2.18 7.24
CA LYS A 93 -3.18 2.66 8.62
C LYS A 93 -3.41 1.49 9.59
N ASP A 94 -4.38 0.64 9.29
CA ASP A 94 -4.79 -0.45 10.15
C ASP A 94 -3.69 -1.50 10.30
N PHE A 95 -2.96 -1.81 9.23
CA PHE A 95 -1.81 -2.72 9.33
C PHE A 95 -0.72 -2.21 10.25
N VAL A 96 -0.26 -0.97 10.07
CA VAL A 96 0.87 -0.45 10.86
C VAL A 96 0.53 -0.24 12.33
N LEU A 97 -0.76 -0.09 12.65
CA LEU A 97 -1.28 0.01 14.02
C LEU A 97 -1.57 -1.37 14.64
N SER A 98 -1.81 -2.39 13.84
CA SER A 98 -2.14 -3.74 14.31
C SER A 98 -0.92 -4.47 14.90
N ASN A 99 -1.18 -5.64 15.51
CA ASN A 99 -0.14 -6.59 15.92
C ASN A 99 0.01 -7.77 14.93
N TYR A 100 -0.75 -7.82 13.84
CA TYR A 100 -0.69 -8.88 12.84
C TYR A 100 0.66 -8.89 12.11
N SER A 101 1.15 -10.07 11.76
CA SER A 101 2.16 -10.24 10.70
C SER A 101 1.59 -9.83 9.34
N ALA A 102 2.44 -9.67 8.34
CA ALA A 102 2.00 -9.34 6.99
C ALA A 102 1.02 -10.39 6.42
N SER A 103 1.28 -11.68 6.65
CA SER A 103 0.43 -12.77 6.17
C SER A 103 -0.89 -12.87 6.93
N GLU A 104 -0.88 -12.70 8.26
CA GLU A 104 -2.11 -12.69 9.05
C GLU A 104 -3.01 -11.54 8.64
N TYR A 105 -2.46 -10.34 8.47
CA TYR A 105 -3.24 -9.18 8.06
C TYR A 105 -3.88 -9.37 6.67
N LEU A 106 -3.15 -9.96 5.72
CA LEU A 106 -3.70 -10.24 4.39
C LEU A 106 -4.94 -11.15 4.44
N ASN A 107 -4.95 -12.13 5.35
CA ASN A 107 -6.09 -13.04 5.52
C ASN A 107 -7.33 -12.37 6.12
N GLU A 108 -7.13 -11.26 6.87
CA GLU A 108 -8.24 -10.49 7.47
C GLU A 108 -8.86 -9.47 6.51
N ILE A 109 -8.20 -9.17 5.37
CA ILE A 109 -8.70 -8.18 4.41
C ILE A 109 -9.87 -8.77 3.62
N ASP A 110 -11.06 -8.17 3.76
CA ASP A 110 -12.14 -8.39 2.80
C ASP A 110 -11.92 -7.55 1.54
N CYS A 111 -11.29 -8.16 0.55
CA CYS A 111 -10.93 -7.50 -0.71
C CYS A 111 -12.12 -6.92 -1.49
N LEU A 112 -13.34 -7.41 -1.25
CA LEU A 112 -14.56 -6.95 -1.93
C LEU A 112 -14.98 -5.55 -1.44
N ASN A 113 -14.55 -5.16 -0.24
CA ASN A 113 -14.86 -3.85 0.33
C ASN A 113 -14.02 -2.71 -0.24
N TYR A 114 -13.11 -2.98 -1.18
CA TYR A 114 -12.19 -1.97 -1.71
C TYR A 114 -12.19 -1.95 -3.25
N GLN A 115 -11.97 -0.76 -3.80
CA GLN A 115 -11.57 -0.63 -5.19
C GLN A 115 -10.24 -1.33 -5.46
N GLY A 116 -9.85 -1.47 -6.74
CA GLY A 116 -8.59 -2.08 -7.13
C GLY A 116 -7.37 -1.45 -6.44
N PHE A 117 -6.53 -2.29 -5.83
CA PHE A 117 -5.30 -1.86 -5.15
C PHE A 117 -4.15 -2.86 -5.33
N ASN A 118 -2.93 -2.34 -5.21
CA ASN A 118 -1.76 -3.12 -4.85
C ASN A 118 -1.31 -2.66 -3.46
N LEU A 119 -1.01 -3.59 -2.58
CA LEU A 119 -0.65 -3.37 -1.19
C LEU A 119 0.71 -4.00 -0.91
N ILE A 120 1.61 -3.22 -0.32
CA ILE A 120 2.91 -3.66 0.18
C ILE A 120 2.81 -3.69 1.69
N LEU A 121 3.18 -4.82 2.28
CA LEU A 121 3.22 -5.03 3.73
C LEU A 121 4.62 -5.52 4.13
N PHE A 122 5.16 -4.95 5.21
CA PHE A 122 6.39 -5.40 5.85
C PHE A 122 6.20 -5.32 7.37
N ASP A 123 6.38 -6.44 8.08
CA ASP A 123 6.12 -6.53 9.52
C ASP A 123 7.38 -6.34 10.39
N GLY A 124 8.49 -5.97 9.76
CA GLY A 124 9.79 -5.82 10.41
C GLY A 124 10.72 -7.01 10.17
N THR A 125 10.19 -8.12 9.67
CA THR A 125 10.91 -9.37 9.36
C THR A 125 10.60 -9.85 7.95
N ASP A 126 9.34 -10.10 7.68
CA ASP A 126 8.83 -10.59 6.41
C ASP A 126 8.05 -9.49 5.67
N GLY A 127 8.07 -9.56 4.35
CA GLY A 127 7.32 -8.65 3.51
C GLY A 127 6.58 -9.39 2.40
N LEU A 128 5.49 -8.79 1.95
CA LEU A 128 4.73 -9.25 0.79
C LEU A 128 4.16 -8.08 -0.02
N ILE A 129 3.92 -8.35 -1.30
CA ILE A 129 3.15 -7.49 -2.19
C ILE A 129 1.93 -8.29 -2.62
N CYS A 130 0.75 -7.69 -2.54
CA CYS A 130 -0.48 -8.32 -3.00
C CYS A 130 -1.35 -7.33 -3.78
N SER A 131 -2.27 -7.87 -4.56
CA SER A 131 -3.30 -7.11 -5.26
C SER A 131 -4.64 -7.82 -5.12
N ASN A 132 -5.71 -7.07 -4.90
CA ASN A 132 -7.06 -7.64 -4.95
C ASN A 132 -7.51 -7.97 -6.40
N ARG A 133 -6.57 -8.01 -7.34
CA ARG A 133 -6.74 -8.48 -8.72
C ARG A 133 -6.02 -9.81 -8.98
N GLY A 134 -5.76 -10.60 -7.92
CA GLY A 134 -5.28 -11.97 -8.02
C GLY A 134 -3.76 -12.12 -8.04
N PHE A 135 -3.03 -11.18 -7.44
CA PHE A 135 -1.58 -11.25 -7.32
C PHE A 135 -1.14 -11.26 -5.86
N GLU A 136 -0.21 -12.14 -5.53
CA GLU A 136 0.49 -12.18 -4.24
C GLU A 136 1.93 -12.64 -4.45
N LYS A 137 2.88 -11.95 -3.84
CA LYS A 137 4.30 -12.30 -3.87
C LYS A 137 4.97 -11.99 -2.53
N LYS A 138 5.62 -12.99 -1.95
CA LYS A 138 6.51 -12.80 -0.82
C LYS A 138 7.80 -12.09 -1.25
N LEU A 139 8.24 -11.12 -0.48
CA LEU A 139 9.47 -10.38 -0.75
C LEU A 139 10.68 -11.21 -0.33
N THR A 140 11.67 -11.29 -1.21
CA THR A 140 12.93 -12.00 -0.98
C THR A 140 14.02 -11.01 -0.60
N GLN A 141 14.83 -11.39 0.37
CA GLN A 141 15.97 -10.57 0.80
C GLN A 141 17.00 -10.41 -0.32
N GLY A 142 17.50 -9.19 -0.49
CA GLY A 142 18.48 -8.84 -1.52
C GLY A 142 17.86 -8.55 -2.90
N GLU A 143 16.56 -8.76 -3.08
CA GLU A 143 15.87 -8.43 -4.32
C GLU A 143 15.29 -7.01 -4.28
N THR A 144 15.11 -6.43 -5.48
CA THR A 144 14.47 -5.13 -5.66
C THR A 144 13.17 -5.31 -6.42
N TYR A 145 12.12 -4.66 -5.94
CA TYR A 145 10.77 -4.72 -6.49
C TYR A 145 10.31 -3.33 -6.91
N ALA A 146 9.53 -3.28 -7.99
CA ALA A 146 8.85 -2.06 -8.42
C ALA A 146 7.34 -2.33 -8.49
N CYS A 147 6.55 -1.49 -7.86
CA CYS A 147 5.10 -1.52 -7.90
C CYS A 147 4.57 -0.28 -8.63
N LEU A 148 3.82 -0.50 -9.70
CA LEU A 148 3.24 0.54 -10.55
C LEU A 148 1.72 0.60 -10.42
N LEU A 149 1.16 1.75 -10.79
CA LEU A 149 -0.29 1.97 -10.81
C LEU A 149 -1.02 1.12 -11.87
N TYR A 150 -0.32 0.66 -12.91
CA TYR A 150 -0.89 -0.10 -14.03
C TYR A 150 -0.43 -1.55 -14.00
N THR A 151 -1.35 -2.47 -13.72
CA THR A 151 -1.08 -3.91 -13.75
C THR A 151 -1.84 -4.65 -14.86
N SER A 152 -2.54 -3.96 -15.77
CA SER A 152 -3.28 -4.62 -16.85
C SER A 152 -2.39 -5.24 -17.93
N ASP A 153 -1.11 -4.81 -18.07
CA ASP A 153 -0.17 -5.36 -19.04
C ASP A 153 1.02 -6.10 -18.41
N ALA A 154 1.07 -6.20 -17.08
CA ALA A 154 2.20 -6.85 -16.39
C ALA A 154 2.13 -8.38 -16.38
N ALA A 155 1.10 -8.99 -16.98
CA ALA A 155 0.99 -10.44 -17.07
C ALA A 155 2.04 -11.08 -18.00
N ASP A 156 2.69 -10.30 -18.86
CA ASP A 156 3.69 -10.80 -19.84
C ASP A 156 5.13 -10.33 -19.53
N GLU A 157 5.31 -9.36 -18.63
CA GLU A 157 6.63 -8.97 -18.16
C GLU A 157 6.80 -9.42 -16.71
N LYS A 158 7.82 -10.23 -16.43
CA LYS A 158 8.27 -10.65 -15.09
C LYS A 158 8.71 -9.46 -14.22
N ARG A 159 7.83 -8.45 -14.00
CA ARG A 159 8.12 -7.21 -13.29
C ARG A 159 6.96 -6.85 -12.35
N CYS A 160 7.00 -7.45 -11.25
CA CYS A 160 6.67 -7.06 -9.88
C CYS A 160 6.94 -8.23 -9.00
#